data_b673dcba90befd5545beb3425f310edb
#
_entry.id   b673dcba90befd5545beb3425f310edb
#
_cell.length_a   1.000
_cell.length_b   1.000
_cell.length_c   1.000
_cell.angle_alpha   90.00
_cell.angle_beta   90.00
_cell.angle_gamma   90.00
#
_symmetry.space_group_name_H-M   'P 1'
#
loop_
_entity.id
_entity.type
_entity.pdbx_description
1 polymer ?
#
loop_
_entity_poly.entity_id
_entity_poly.type
_entity_poly.pdbx_seq_one_letter_code
_entity_poly.pdbx_strand_id
1 'polypeptide(L)'
;MRSLLSKLLVLCGGGTDERKAKMAARSRGEVGWGEEKMLEGNRVGILVEEGFEDSELVEIARAMSDSGAVVVTIGSGSSASYRGLRGKARAKVDSTAGDVRAGQLDALVIPGGYAADKMRLHQSMVDLVRGVHDSGKVVAAISHGPQLLISAEVVKGRRVTSWPSIAIDLANAGAMWVDEPVVQDRNLITAAKLADLPRFNKAVIDALRKKLVLA
;
A
#
# COMPACT_ATOMS: atom_id res chain seq x y z
N MET A 1 -8.25 -18.38 -14.82
CA MET A 1 -8.00 -17.20 -13.97
C MET A 1 -6.66 -16.59 -14.39
N ARG A 2 -6.68 -15.49 -15.16
CA ARG A 2 -5.45 -14.82 -15.64
C ARG A 2 -4.95 -13.91 -14.53
N SER A 3 -3.68 -14.09 -14.15
CA SER A 3 -2.95 -13.39 -13.07
C SER A 3 -3.09 -11.86 -13.14
N LEU A 4 -3.34 -11.23 -11.99
CA LEU A 4 -3.40 -9.77 -11.77
C LEU A 4 -2.12 -9.01 -12.19
N LEU A 5 -1.00 -9.70 -12.37
CA LEU A 5 0.26 -9.14 -12.87
C LEU A 5 0.17 -8.54 -14.27
N SER A 6 -0.84 -8.90 -15.08
CA SER A 6 -1.06 -8.31 -16.41
C SER A 6 -1.69 -6.92 -16.39
N LYS A 7 -2.17 -6.45 -15.23
CA LYS A 7 -2.81 -5.13 -15.09
C LYS A 7 -1.83 -4.02 -14.70
N LEU A 8 -0.69 -4.37 -14.12
CA LEU A 8 0.40 -3.44 -13.84
C LEU A 8 1.38 -3.49 -15.04
N LEU A 9 1.22 -2.61 -16.01
CA LEU A 9 2.14 -2.53 -17.16
C LEU A 9 3.47 -1.92 -16.69
N VAL A 10 4.40 -2.79 -16.25
CA VAL A 10 5.78 -2.40 -15.95
C VAL A 10 6.56 -2.42 -17.25
N LEU A 11 6.93 -1.27 -17.78
CA LEU A 11 7.88 -1.14 -18.87
C LEU A 11 9.31 -1.27 -18.31
N CYS A 12 9.72 -2.49 -17.96
CA CYS A 12 11.14 -2.80 -17.75
C CYS A 12 11.71 -3.32 -19.07
N GLY A 13 12.42 -2.47 -19.81
CA GLY A 13 13.30 -2.91 -20.87
C GLY A 13 14.52 -3.62 -20.27
N GLY A 14 14.62 -4.92 -20.51
CA GLY A 14 15.76 -5.74 -20.07
C GLY A 14 15.42 -7.21 -20.19
N GLY A 15 15.71 -7.81 -21.37
CA GLY A 15 15.57 -9.25 -21.57
C GLY A 15 16.57 -10.01 -20.71
N THR A 16 16.10 -10.90 -19.87
CA THR A 16 16.88 -11.97 -19.26
C THR A 16 16.05 -13.26 -19.21
N ASP A 17 16.59 -14.19 -19.85
CA ASP A 17 16.37 -15.62 -20.06
C ASP A 17 15.52 -16.33 -18.95
N GLU A 18 14.20 -16.32 -19.11
CA GLU A 18 13.26 -17.09 -18.27
C GLU A 18 13.50 -18.60 -18.29
N ARG A 19 14.23 -19.14 -19.31
CA ARG A 19 14.51 -20.55 -19.40
C ARG A 19 15.57 -21.03 -18.41
N LYS A 20 16.55 -20.18 -18.06
CA LYS A 20 17.59 -20.52 -17.07
C LYS A 20 17.07 -20.49 -15.64
N ALA A 21 16.13 -19.61 -15.33
CA ALA A 21 15.50 -19.55 -14.01
C ALA A 21 14.63 -20.81 -13.73
N LYS A 22 13.91 -21.32 -14.72
CA LYS A 22 13.10 -22.54 -14.58
C LYS A 22 13.92 -23.83 -14.47
N MET A 23 15.14 -23.87 -14.99
CA MET A 23 16.00 -25.06 -14.89
C MET A 23 16.71 -25.17 -13.54
N ALA A 24 17.03 -24.06 -12.89
CA ALA A 24 17.67 -24.03 -11.57
C ALA A 24 16.71 -24.40 -10.42
N ALA A 25 15.40 -24.24 -10.61
CA ALA A 25 14.38 -24.56 -9.61
C ALA A 25 14.06 -26.07 -9.53
N ARG A 26 14.46 -26.89 -10.53
CA ARG A 26 14.14 -28.33 -10.57
C ARG A 26 15.10 -29.23 -9.80
N SER A 27 16.20 -28.75 -9.26
CA SER A 27 17.25 -29.58 -8.65
C SER A 27 17.31 -29.57 -7.11
N ARG A 28 16.39 -28.88 -6.44
CA ARG A 28 16.23 -28.96 -4.97
C ARG A 28 14.88 -29.58 -4.70
N GLY A 29 14.86 -30.78 -4.15
CA GLY A 29 13.67 -31.48 -3.70
C GLY A 29 13.02 -30.73 -2.56
N GLU A 30 12.25 -29.70 -2.88
CA GLU A 30 11.35 -29.03 -1.93
C GLU A 30 10.06 -29.84 -1.90
N VAL A 31 9.85 -30.48 -0.77
CA VAL A 31 8.55 -31.02 -0.38
C VAL A 31 7.58 -29.84 -0.41
N GLY A 32 6.70 -29.82 -1.41
CA GLY A 32 5.70 -28.76 -1.58
C GLY A 32 4.69 -28.78 -0.44
N TRP A 33 4.99 -28.06 0.63
CA TRP A 33 3.98 -27.51 1.51
C TRP A 33 3.28 -26.46 0.66
N GLY A 34 2.02 -26.68 0.29
CA GLY A 34 1.22 -25.65 -0.35
C GLY A 34 1.32 -24.40 0.49
N GLU A 35 1.91 -23.31 -0.05
CA GLU A 35 1.92 -22.01 0.60
C GLU A 35 0.46 -21.61 0.80
N GLU A 36 -0.02 -21.80 2.03
CA GLU A 36 -1.33 -21.36 2.45
C GLU A 36 -1.38 -19.86 2.23
N LYS A 37 -2.20 -19.40 1.30
CA LYS A 37 -2.33 -17.99 0.98
C LYS A 37 -2.87 -17.25 2.19
N MET A 38 -1.98 -16.66 2.96
CA MET A 38 -2.21 -16.10 4.29
C MET A 38 -3.31 -15.03 4.34
N LEU A 39 -3.61 -14.40 3.20
CA LEU A 39 -4.59 -13.31 3.07
C LEU A 39 -5.73 -13.65 2.09
N GLU A 40 -6.01 -14.94 1.88
CA GLU A 40 -7.13 -15.32 1.01
C GLU A 40 -8.44 -14.74 1.54
N GLY A 41 -9.22 -14.10 0.66
CA GLY A 41 -10.45 -13.39 1.00
C GLY A 41 -10.26 -11.94 1.45
N ASN A 42 -9.06 -11.51 1.85
CA ASN A 42 -8.82 -10.11 2.17
C ASN A 42 -8.78 -9.23 0.93
N ARG A 43 -9.35 -8.03 1.06
CA ARG A 43 -9.37 -7.00 0.01
C ARG A 43 -8.55 -5.79 0.45
N VAL A 44 -7.44 -5.52 -0.26
CA VAL A 44 -6.50 -4.44 0.03
C VAL A 44 -6.62 -3.35 -1.04
N GLY A 45 -7.07 -2.16 -0.64
CA GLY A 45 -7.06 -0.97 -1.48
C GLY A 45 -5.67 -0.33 -1.47
N ILE A 46 -5.17 0.08 -2.63
CA ILE A 46 -3.97 0.91 -2.74
C ILE A 46 -4.34 2.21 -3.43
N LEU A 47 -4.14 3.33 -2.76
CA LEU A 47 -4.44 4.65 -3.32
C LEU A 47 -3.38 5.03 -4.36
N VAL A 48 -3.82 5.64 -5.45
CA VAL A 48 -2.95 6.15 -6.51
C VAL A 48 -3.41 7.51 -7.00
N GLU A 49 -2.43 8.37 -7.30
CA GLU A 49 -2.60 9.64 -8.01
C GLU A 49 -1.31 9.92 -8.80
N GLU A 50 -1.32 10.89 -9.71
CA GLU A 50 -0.15 11.22 -10.54
C GLU A 50 1.08 11.56 -9.70
N GLY A 51 2.20 10.88 -9.95
CA GLY A 51 3.47 11.08 -9.26
C GLY A 51 3.64 10.22 -8.01
N PHE A 52 2.98 9.05 -7.92
CA PHE A 52 3.27 8.06 -6.87
C PHE A 52 4.71 7.54 -6.97
N GLU A 53 5.30 7.09 -5.87
CA GLU A 53 6.63 6.46 -5.93
C GLU A 53 6.52 5.07 -6.56
N ASP A 54 7.19 4.92 -7.71
CA ASP A 54 7.08 3.75 -8.59
C ASP A 54 7.32 2.42 -7.87
N SER A 55 8.44 2.34 -7.13
CA SER A 55 8.85 1.12 -6.44
C SER A 55 7.92 0.77 -5.28
N GLU A 56 7.46 1.78 -4.53
CA GLU A 56 6.54 1.56 -3.41
C GLU A 56 5.24 0.93 -3.88
N LEU A 57 4.60 1.49 -4.91
CA LEU A 57 3.36 0.94 -5.43
C LEU A 57 3.53 -0.50 -5.93
N VAL A 58 4.56 -0.74 -6.74
CA VAL A 58 4.79 -2.05 -7.38
C VAL A 58 5.06 -3.13 -6.34
N GLU A 59 5.93 -2.85 -5.37
CA GLU A 59 6.33 -3.83 -4.36
C GLU A 59 5.24 -4.07 -3.32
N ILE A 60 4.46 -3.04 -2.93
CA ILE A 60 3.30 -3.21 -2.05
C ILE A 60 2.25 -4.09 -2.74
N ALA A 61 1.87 -3.75 -3.98
CA ALA A 61 0.88 -4.51 -4.73
C ALA A 61 1.29 -5.97 -4.91
N ARG A 62 2.57 -6.20 -5.22
CA ARG A 62 3.14 -7.54 -5.34
C ARG A 62 3.07 -8.30 -4.01
N ALA A 63 3.57 -7.72 -2.91
CA ALA A 63 3.60 -8.39 -1.61
C ALA A 63 2.20 -8.79 -1.12
N MET A 64 1.19 -7.91 -1.29
CA MET A 64 -0.20 -8.22 -0.93
C MET A 64 -0.78 -9.32 -1.82
N SER A 65 -0.55 -9.25 -3.14
CA SER A 65 -1.04 -10.25 -4.10
C SER A 65 -0.38 -11.61 -3.90
N ASP A 66 0.94 -11.65 -3.68
CA ASP A 66 1.69 -12.89 -3.42
C ASP A 66 1.22 -13.56 -2.11
N SER A 67 0.79 -12.77 -1.13
CA SER A 67 0.18 -13.26 0.11
C SER A 67 -1.27 -13.71 -0.03
N GLY A 68 -1.88 -13.57 -1.21
CA GLY A 68 -3.24 -14.07 -1.52
C GLY A 68 -4.35 -13.02 -1.43
N ALA A 69 -4.05 -11.76 -1.08
CA ALA A 69 -5.07 -10.71 -1.05
C ALA A 69 -5.56 -10.30 -2.45
N VAL A 70 -6.80 -9.85 -2.52
CA VAL A 70 -7.33 -9.15 -3.70
C VAL A 70 -6.91 -7.69 -3.62
N VAL A 71 -5.98 -7.29 -4.49
CA VAL A 71 -5.51 -5.90 -4.57
C VAL A 71 -6.41 -5.09 -5.49
N VAL A 72 -6.81 -3.90 -5.03
CA VAL A 72 -7.64 -2.94 -5.77
C VAL A 72 -6.92 -1.60 -5.84
N THR A 73 -6.59 -1.15 -7.04
CA THR A 73 -6.00 0.16 -7.28
C THR A 73 -7.09 1.22 -7.32
N ILE A 74 -7.05 2.17 -6.37
CA ILE A 74 -8.10 3.17 -6.16
C ILE A 74 -7.55 4.55 -6.50
N GLY A 75 -8.12 5.18 -7.53
CA GLY A 75 -7.77 6.53 -7.98
C GLY A 75 -8.67 7.61 -7.43
N SER A 76 -8.28 8.88 -7.61
CA SER A 76 -9.10 10.05 -7.24
C SER A 76 -10.35 10.22 -8.12
N GLY A 77 -10.34 9.65 -9.32
CA GLY A 77 -11.34 9.90 -10.36
C GLY A 77 -10.91 10.94 -11.40
N SER A 78 -9.74 11.57 -11.22
CA SER A 78 -9.22 12.56 -12.18
C SER A 78 -8.71 11.91 -13.48
N SER A 79 -8.34 10.62 -13.43
CA SER A 79 -7.85 9.85 -14.57
C SER A 79 -8.14 8.36 -14.43
N ALA A 80 -8.21 7.65 -15.56
CA ALA A 80 -8.30 6.18 -15.57
C ALA A 80 -6.95 5.49 -15.33
N SER A 81 -5.85 6.23 -15.34
CA SER A 81 -4.50 5.73 -15.03
C SER A 81 -3.56 6.86 -14.64
N TYR A 82 -2.62 6.56 -13.76
CA TYR A 82 -1.63 7.51 -13.27
C TYR A 82 -0.22 7.03 -13.56
N ARG A 83 0.72 7.96 -13.71
CA ARG A 83 2.14 7.68 -13.93
C ARG A 83 2.91 7.87 -12.63
N GLY A 84 3.85 6.98 -12.35
CA GLY A 84 4.79 7.12 -11.25
C GLY A 84 5.73 8.30 -11.42
N LEU A 85 6.29 8.78 -10.33
CA LEU A 85 7.17 9.95 -10.25
C LEU A 85 8.39 9.84 -11.17
N ARG A 86 8.94 8.63 -11.30
CA ARG A 86 10.10 8.34 -12.16
C ARG A 86 9.70 7.85 -13.55
N GLY A 87 8.41 7.73 -13.82
CA GLY A 87 7.87 7.26 -15.10
C GLY A 87 8.14 5.79 -15.41
N LYS A 88 8.61 5.00 -14.42
CA LYS A 88 8.91 3.57 -14.58
C LYS A 88 7.69 2.69 -14.42
N ALA A 89 6.65 3.18 -13.74
CA ALA A 89 5.40 2.48 -13.54
C ALA A 89 4.20 3.33 -13.99
N ARG A 90 3.15 2.64 -14.42
CA ARG A 90 1.83 3.21 -14.67
C ARG A 90 0.79 2.37 -13.97
N ALA A 91 -0.03 2.98 -13.15
CA ALA A 91 -1.12 2.34 -12.45
C ALA A 91 -2.43 2.55 -13.19
N LYS A 92 -3.09 1.47 -13.59
CA LYS A 92 -4.48 1.51 -14.06
C LYS A 92 -5.41 1.50 -12.85
N VAL A 93 -6.41 2.37 -12.87
CA VAL A 93 -7.43 2.47 -11.82
C VAL A 93 -8.44 1.35 -11.96
N ASP A 94 -8.68 0.60 -10.89
CA ASP A 94 -9.75 -0.41 -10.82
C ASP A 94 -11.07 0.21 -10.34
N SER A 95 -11.00 1.23 -9.45
CA SER A 95 -12.16 1.94 -8.92
C SER A 95 -11.77 3.35 -8.48
N THR A 96 -12.73 4.25 -8.32
CA THR A 96 -12.47 5.58 -7.76
C THR A 96 -12.77 5.61 -6.27
N ALA A 97 -12.13 6.54 -5.53
CA ALA A 97 -12.35 6.67 -4.09
C ALA A 97 -13.81 7.02 -3.74
N GLY A 98 -14.53 7.69 -4.65
CA GLY A 98 -15.95 8.00 -4.48
C GLY A 98 -16.87 6.78 -4.63
N ASP A 99 -16.43 5.74 -5.32
CA ASP A 99 -17.23 4.53 -5.57
C ASP A 99 -16.94 3.41 -4.54
N VAL A 100 -15.83 3.52 -3.80
CA VAL A 100 -15.42 2.51 -2.81
C VAL A 100 -15.93 2.89 -1.42
N ARG A 101 -16.62 1.94 -0.78
CA ARG A 101 -17.03 2.08 0.62
C ARG A 101 -15.99 1.45 1.53
N ALA A 102 -15.71 2.08 2.67
CA ALA A 102 -14.75 1.57 3.68
C ALA A 102 -15.02 0.11 4.08
N GLY A 103 -16.31 -0.28 4.16
CA GLY A 103 -16.73 -1.65 4.47
C GLY A 103 -16.25 -2.72 3.48
N GLN A 104 -15.93 -2.35 2.25
CA GLN A 104 -15.50 -3.26 1.18
C GLN A 104 -14.00 -3.58 1.21
N LEU A 105 -13.24 -2.95 2.10
CA LEU A 105 -11.80 -3.14 2.23
C LEU A 105 -11.47 -3.73 3.60
N ASP A 106 -10.38 -4.48 3.70
CA ASP A 106 -9.78 -4.96 4.95
C ASP A 106 -8.55 -4.13 5.32
N ALA A 107 -7.88 -3.57 4.32
CA ALA A 107 -6.82 -2.59 4.49
C ALA A 107 -6.85 -1.53 3.38
N LEU A 108 -6.33 -0.35 3.70
CA LEU A 108 -6.04 0.72 2.75
C LEU A 108 -4.58 1.13 2.88
N VAL A 109 -3.85 1.11 1.75
CA VAL A 109 -2.42 1.45 1.71
C VAL A 109 -2.21 2.71 0.88
N ILE A 110 -1.37 3.60 1.39
CA ILE A 110 -1.07 4.92 0.82
C ILE A 110 0.43 4.98 0.51
N PRO A 111 0.85 4.78 -0.74
CA PRO A 111 2.22 5.02 -1.17
C PRO A 111 2.60 6.49 -1.07
N GLY A 112 3.90 6.75 -1.09
CA GLY A 112 4.44 8.10 -1.13
C GLY A 112 4.57 8.68 -2.53
N GLY A 113 5.59 9.52 -2.70
CA GLY A 113 5.78 10.36 -3.87
C GLY A 113 4.94 11.64 -3.78
N TYR A 114 4.90 12.42 -4.85
CA TYR A 114 4.09 13.65 -4.94
C TYR A 114 2.58 13.37 -5.01
N ALA A 115 2.20 12.12 -5.27
CA ALA A 115 0.81 11.70 -5.27
C ALA A 115 0.10 11.96 -3.94
N ALA A 116 0.80 11.78 -2.81
CA ALA A 116 0.22 11.98 -1.49
C ALA A 116 -0.30 13.42 -1.30
N ASP A 117 0.43 14.43 -1.79
CA ASP A 117 -0.01 15.83 -1.75
C ASP A 117 -1.24 16.05 -2.64
N LYS A 118 -1.25 15.51 -3.86
CA LYS A 118 -2.38 15.63 -4.79
C LYS A 118 -3.64 14.95 -4.29
N MET A 119 -3.52 13.77 -3.65
CA MET A 119 -4.64 13.04 -3.06
C MET A 119 -5.43 13.89 -2.06
N ARG A 120 -4.75 14.80 -1.36
CA ARG A 120 -5.36 15.72 -0.38
C ARG A 120 -6.34 16.71 -1.00
N LEU A 121 -6.23 16.97 -2.30
CA LEU A 121 -7.15 17.83 -3.05
C LEU A 121 -8.49 17.14 -3.35
N HIS A 122 -8.57 15.83 -3.16
CA HIS A 122 -9.76 15.03 -3.48
C HIS A 122 -10.44 14.57 -2.19
N GLN A 123 -11.54 15.23 -1.83
CA GLN A 123 -12.27 14.94 -0.59
C GLN A 123 -12.67 13.47 -0.46
N SER A 124 -13.04 12.80 -1.57
CA SER A 124 -13.38 11.38 -1.58
C SER A 124 -12.23 10.47 -1.12
N MET A 125 -10.97 10.84 -1.42
CA MET A 125 -9.79 10.10 -0.93
C MET A 125 -9.58 10.31 0.56
N VAL A 126 -9.73 11.56 1.03
CA VAL A 126 -9.65 11.91 2.46
C VAL A 126 -10.71 11.17 3.27
N ASP A 127 -11.95 11.18 2.78
CA ASP A 127 -13.09 10.52 3.44
C ASP A 127 -12.95 8.99 3.44
N LEU A 128 -12.42 8.39 2.37
CA LEU A 128 -12.15 6.95 2.32
C LEU A 128 -11.11 6.55 3.37
N VAL A 129 -10.02 7.31 3.51
CA VAL A 129 -8.99 7.06 4.54
C VAL A 129 -9.60 7.13 5.93
N ARG A 130 -10.35 8.20 6.23
CA ARG A 130 -11.05 8.37 7.52
C ARG A 130 -12.02 7.22 7.77
N GLY A 131 -12.86 6.88 6.80
CA GLY A 131 -13.86 5.82 6.94
C GLY A 131 -13.26 4.44 7.19
N VAL A 132 -12.15 4.09 6.51
CA VAL A 132 -11.44 2.82 6.74
C VAL A 132 -10.82 2.81 8.14
N HIS A 133 -10.16 3.91 8.55
CA HIS A 133 -9.57 4.05 9.87
C HIS A 133 -10.62 3.91 10.99
N ASP A 134 -11.74 4.64 10.89
CA ASP A 134 -12.79 4.67 11.92
C ASP A 134 -13.55 3.35 12.01
N SER A 135 -13.56 2.57 10.93
CA SER A 135 -14.08 1.19 10.93
C SER A 135 -13.13 0.18 11.61
N GLY A 136 -12.01 0.65 12.21
CA GLY A 136 -11.01 -0.20 12.87
C GLY A 136 -10.20 -1.08 11.91
N LYS A 137 -10.29 -0.84 10.60
CA LYS A 137 -9.55 -1.56 9.58
C LYS A 137 -8.15 -0.98 9.40
N VAL A 138 -7.24 -1.76 8.85
CA VAL A 138 -5.84 -1.36 8.69
C VAL A 138 -5.73 -0.19 7.71
N VAL A 139 -5.09 0.89 8.16
CA VAL A 139 -4.64 1.98 7.29
C VAL A 139 -3.12 2.04 7.38
N ALA A 140 -2.45 1.95 6.23
CA ALA A 140 -1.01 1.92 6.16
C ALA A 140 -0.49 3.00 5.21
N ALA A 141 0.56 3.73 5.60
CA ALA A 141 1.14 4.79 4.77
C ALA A 141 2.67 4.81 4.86
N ILE A 142 3.33 5.06 3.74
CA ILE A 142 4.79 5.08 3.68
C ILE A 142 5.31 6.40 3.11
N SER A 143 6.50 6.80 3.53
CA SER A 143 7.24 7.96 2.98
C SER A 143 6.43 9.26 3.14
N HIS A 144 5.95 9.88 2.05
CA HIS A 144 5.08 11.06 2.06
C HIS A 144 3.59 10.71 2.22
N GLY A 145 3.22 9.42 2.12
CA GLY A 145 1.83 8.96 2.28
C GLY A 145 1.12 9.48 3.53
N PRO A 146 1.80 9.60 4.70
CA PRO A 146 1.19 10.14 5.92
C PRO A 146 0.65 11.56 5.81
N GLN A 147 1.00 12.36 4.79
CA GLN A 147 0.34 13.65 4.53
C GLN A 147 -1.18 13.51 4.35
N LEU A 148 -1.63 12.44 3.70
CA LEU A 148 -3.05 12.18 3.53
C LEU A 148 -3.73 11.81 4.86
N LEU A 149 -3.01 11.15 5.78
CA LEU A 149 -3.49 10.85 7.14
C LEU A 149 -3.75 12.12 7.95
N ILE A 150 -2.92 13.17 7.75
CA ILE A 150 -3.14 14.50 8.37
C ILE A 150 -4.47 15.06 7.89
N SER A 151 -4.72 15.08 6.57
CA SER A 151 -5.97 15.60 6.00
C SER A 151 -7.19 14.79 6.42
N ALA A 152 -7.02 13.48 6.64
CA ALA A 152 -8.07 12.61 7.17
C ALA A 152 -8.29 12.76 8.69
N GLU A 153 -7.45 13.55 9.39
CA GLU A 153 -7.51 13.81 10.84
C GLU A 153 -7.37 12.55 11.73
N VAL A 154 -6.62 11.52 11.24
CA VAL A 154 -6.49 10.23 11.93
C VAL A 154 -5.17 10.07 12.69
N VAL A 155 -4.32 11.13 12.72
CA VAL A 155 -2.99 11.06 13.35
C VAL A 155 -2.93 11.62 14.76
N LYS A 156 -3.92 12.37 15.19
CA LYS A 156 -3.91 13.06 16.51
C LYS A 156 -3.79 12.03 17.65
N GLY A 157 -2.77 12.22 18.51
CA GLY A 157 -2.49 11.33 19.63
C GLY A 157 -1.97 9.94 19.21
N ARG A 158 -1.61 9.74 17.94
CA ARG A 158 -1.08 8.48 17.41
C ARG A 158 0.43 8.55 17.27
N ARG A 159 1.08 7.44 17.55
CA ARG A 159 2.51 7.27 17.30
C ARG A 159 2.71 6.91 15.83
N VAL A 160 3.54 7.70 15.12
CA VAL A 160 3.73 7.57 13.67
C VAL A 160 5.17 7.84 13.26
N THR A 161 5.55 7.36 12.09
CA THR A 161 6.77 7.75 11.38
C THR A 161 6.44 8.17 9.95
N SER A 162 7.40 8.78 9.27
CA SER A 162 7.25 9.24 7.89
C SER A 162 8.60 9.58 7.29
N TRP A 163 8.59 9.99 6.02
CA TRP A 163 9.73 10.70 5.46
C TRP A 163 10.04 11.94 6.32
N PRO A 164 11.34 12.20 6.67
CA PRO A 164 11.69 13.21 7.67
C PRO A 164 11.16 14.61 7.39
N SER A 165 11.03 15.02 6.11
CA SER A 165 10.58 16.37 5.76
C SER A 165 9.16 16.70 6.24
N ILE A 166 8.31 15.70 6.45
CA ILE A 166 6.92 15.91 6.92
C ILE A 166 6.74 15.58 8.41
N ALA A 167 7.84 15.35 9.14
CA ALA A 167 7.79 15.09 10.58
C ALA A 167 7.12 16.24 11.36
N ILE A 168 7.48 17.48 11.01
CA ILE A 168 6.91 18.67 11.66
C ILE A 168 5.42 18.83 11.36
N ASP A 169 4.97 18.46 10.15
CA ASP A 169 3.55 18.56 9.78
C ASP A 169 2.73 17.56 10.59
N LEU A 170 3.23 16.34 10.80
CA LEU A 170 2.61 15.32 11.65
C LEU A 170 2.58 15.76 13.11
N ALA A 171 3.66 16.32 13.63
CA ALA A 171 3.71 16.85 14.99
C ALA A 171 2.70 18.00 15.17
N ASN A 172 2.60 18.93 14.22
CA ASN A 172 1.65 20.03 14.23
C ASN A 172 0.19 19.54 14.15
N ALA A 173 -0.05 18.40 13.48
CA ALA A 173 -1.35 17.72 13.47
C ALA A 173 -1.64 16.92 14.75
N GLY A 174 -0.76 17.00 15.76
CA GLY A 174 -0.93 16.37 17.07
C GLY A 174 -0.50 14.91 17.14
N ALA A 175 0.28 14.41 16.17
CA ALA A 175 0.87 13.09 16.23
C ALA A 175 2.13 13.05 17.11
N MET A 176 2.45 11.88 17.63
CA MET A 176 3.76 11.59 18.26
C MET A 176 4.67 11.01 17.19
N TRP A 177 5.37 11.87 16.46
CA TRP A 177 6.31 11.43 15.45
C TRP A 177 7.58 10.84 16.09
N VAL A 178 8.05 9.73 15.55
CA VAL A 178 9.27 9.04 15.98
C VAL A 178 10.12 8.66 14.77
N ASP A 179 11.45 8.74 14.92
CA ASP A 179 12.40 8.33 13.88
C ASP A 179 12.65 6.82 13.96
N GLU A 180 11.66 6.06 13.47
CA GLU A 180 11.72 4.60 13.40
C GLU A 180 11.40 4.14 11.97
N PRO A 181 11.98 3.01 11.53
CA PRO A 181 11.72 2.49 10.18
C PRO A 181 10.24 2.21 9.92
N VAL A 182 9.56 1.58 10.87
CA VAL A 182 8.14 1.23 10.81
C VAL A 182 7.51 1.37 12.19
N VAL A 183 6.38 2.02 12.26
CA VAL A 183 5.57 2.19 13.47
C VAL A 183 4.19 1.61 13.25
N GLN A 184 3.74 0.78 14.16
CA GLN A 184 2.35 0.35 14.26
C GLN A 184 1.74 0.88 15.55
N ASP A 185 0.65 1.63 15.42
CA ASP A 185 -0.20 2.08 16.53
C ASP A 185 -1.63 1.66 16.23
N ARG A 186 -2.10 0.60 16.91
CA ARG A 186 -3.40 -0.04 16.69
C ARG A 186 -3.57 -0.45 15.22
N ASN A 187 -4.56 0.15 14.52
CA ASN A 187 -4.87 -0.09 13.12
C ASN A 187 -4.10 0.83 12.13
N LEU A 188 -3.26 1.72 12.64
CA LEU A 188 -2.44 2.62 11.82
C LEU A 188 -1.00 2.08 11.72
N ILE A 189 -0.49 1.92 10.50
CA ILE A 189 0.88 1.46 10.23
C ILE A 189 1.56 2.53 9.37
N THR A 190 2.70 3.01 9.80
CA THR A 190 3.47 3.98 9.03
C THR A 190 4.91 3.53 8.83
N ALA A 191 5.54 3.92 7.73
CA ALA A 191 6.94 3.64 7.43
C ALA A 191 7.66 4.87 6.89
N ALA A 192 8.98 4.96 7.15
CA ALA A 192 9.73 6.16 6.85
C ALA A 192 10.14 6.28 5.37
N LYS A 193 10.63 5.22 4.75
CA LYS A 193 11.27 5.30 3.42
C LYS A 193 11.24 3.98 2.67
N LEU A 194 11.57 4.04 1.38
CA LEU A 194 11.61 2.90 0.45
C LEU A 194 12.39 1.69 1.01
N ALA A 195 13.51 1.91 1.69
CA ALA A 195 14.31 0.84 2.29
C ALA A 195 13.56 0.04 3.37
N ASP A 196 12.49 0.59 3.91
CA ASP A 196 11.69 -0.02 4.97
C ASP A 196 10.50 -0.85 4.43
N LEU A 197 10.30 -0.88 3.10
CA LEU A 197 9.22 -1.63 2.44
C LEU A 197 9.08 -3.09 2.89
N PRO A 198 10.17 -3.88 3.04
CA PRO A 198 10.02 -5.27 3.46
C PRO A 198 9.40 -5.39 4.85
N ARG A 199 9.79 -4.50 5.78
CA ARG A 199 9.23 -4.46 7.14
C ARG A 199 7.81 -3.90 7.15
N PHE A 200 7.54 -2.89 6.33
CA PHE A 200 6.21 -2.31 6.16
C PHE A 200 5.22 -3.33 5.62
N ASN A 201 5.55 -4.00 4.52
CA ASN A 201 4.70 -5.03 3.92
C ASN A 201 4.41 -6.16 4.92
N LYS A 202 5.46 -6.62 5.64
CA LYS A 202 5.29 -7.62 6.70
C LYS A 202 4.33 -7.14 7.80
N ALA A 203 4.45 -5.91 8.26
CA ALA A 203 3.57 -5.35 9.30
C ALA A 203 2.11 -5.30 8.85
N VAL A 204 1.84 -4.92 7.58
CA VAL A 204 0.49 -4.91 7.01
C VAL A 204 -0.09 -6.32 6.91
N ILE A 205 0.70 -7.28 6.41
CA ILE A 205 0.29 -8.69 6.30
C ILE A 205 -0.01 -9.27 7.69
N ASP A 206 0.87 -9.06 8.66
CA ASP A 206 0.68 -9.56 10.03
C ASP A 206 -0.55 -8.95 10.71
N ALA A 207 -0.84 -7.67 10.47
CA ALA A 207 -2.03 -7.00 11.00
C ALA A 207 -3.32 -7.58 10.43
N LEU A 208 -3.35 -7.87 9.13
CA LEU A 208 -4.49 -8.51 8.46
C LEU A 208 -4.72 -9.93 8.96
N ARG A 209 -3.65 -10.72 9.15
CA ARG A 209 -3.74 -12.09 9.70
C ARG A 209 -4.31 -12.14 11.11
N LYS A 210 -3.89 -11.23 11.99
CA LYS A 210 -4.39 -11.17 13.38
C LYS A 210 -5.90 -10.95 13.44
N LYS A 211 -6.45 -10.18 12.51
CA LYS A 211 -7.88 -9.92 12.40
C LYS A 211 -8.67 -11.19 12.02
N LEU A 212 -8.11 -12.05 11.17
CA LEU A 212 -8.71 -13.32 10.76
C LEU A 212 -8.81 -14.33 11.95
N VAL A 213 -7.88 -14.26 12.92
CA VAL A 213 -7.86 -15.18 14.08
C VAL A 213 -8.83 -14.74 15.17
N LEU A 214 -9.27 -13.48 15.19
CA LEU A 214 -10.14 -12.90 16.22
C LEU A 214 -11.60 -12.73 15.76
N ALA A 215 -11.92 -13.06 14.54
CA ALA A 215 -13.26 -13.01 13.94
C ALA A 215 -13.87 -14.40 13.80
#